data_3a7b4cfa958e1d18cfdd12a39ad1dd7e
#
_entry.id   3a7b4cfa958e1d18cfdd12a39ad1dd7e
#
_cell.length_a   1.000
_cell.length_b   1.000
_cell.length_c   1.000
_cell.angle_alpha   90.00
_cell.angle_beta   90.00
_cell.angle_gamma   90.00
#
_symmetry.space_group_name_H-M   'P 1'
#
loop_
_entity.id
_entity.type
_entity.pdbx_description
1 polymer ?
#
loop_
_entity_poly.entity_id
_entity_poly.type
_entity_poly.pdbx_seq_one_letter_code
_entity_poly.pdbx_strand_id
1 'polypeptide(L)'
;MSTSLLARRKHLMALGALAAGSVLRASGAAAERAQARVASIGWTAADVLLSLGVTPVAAAEKYNVNVLSVDPRQQLPDNCIELGLTNQPNLELLHALRPDLIVVDSRHLAIENQLQAIAPVFRLNIYGDPGGLPLERACDQVLKLANALDITVRAQRYVASVDASLQDQRKIVDSLGGTPRVLAVQLFMDGRHLNVYGKNSMLDDVMVRLNVQNAWQGATPPGHVPTLGIEELDSMPDTLLLYMSDERYAPIALHNLASSEIWRRLPLVRHGHLAPIPRLYPFGGLNTALQFGRELTDALVRYRKIA
;
A
#
# COMPACT_ATOMS: atom_id res chain seq x y z
N MET A 1 -75.90 16.37 -63.55
CA MET A 1 -75.42 15.97 -64.88
C MET A 1 -74.01 16.48 -64.99
N SER A 2 -73.09 15.66 -64.59
CA SER A 2 -72.10 14.92 -65.41
C SER A 2 -70.94 15.75 -65.88
N THR A 3 -69.77 15.27 -65.44
CA THR A 3 -68.49 15.38 -66.12
C THR A 3 -67.75 16.70 -65.96
N SER A 4 -66.60 16.83 -65.42
CA SER A 4 -65.40 16.02 -65.57
C SER A 4 -64.39 16.32 -64.43
N LEU A 5 -64.20 15.37 -63.62
CA LEU A 5 -63.01 15.15 -62.83
C LEU A 5 -61.98 14.51 -63.72
N LEU A 6 -60.88 15.16 -64.05
CA LEU A 6 -59.65 14.54 -64.54
C LEU A 6 -58.76 15.58 -65.22
N ALA A 7 -58.08 16.41 -64.50
CA ALA A 7 -56.85 17.08 -64.98
C ALA A 7 -56.29 18.07 -63.97
N ARG A 8 -55.94 17.61 -62.81
CA ARG A 8 -55.00 18.35 -61.87
C ARG A 8 -54.31 17.42 -60.92
N ARG A 9 -53.69 16.42 -61.51
CA ARG A 9 -52.74 15.54 -60.78
C ARG A 9 -51.41 15.54 -61.51
N LYS A 10 -50.62 16.56 -61.39
CA LYS A 10 -49.21 16.58 -61.80
C LYS A 10 -48.70 18.01 -61.53
N HIS A 11 -48.28 18.32 -60.34
CA HIS A 11 -47.34 19.37 -59.94
C HIS A 11 -47.37 19.59 -58.41
N LEU A 12 -47.15 18.52 -57.65
CA LEU A 12 -46.90 18.64 -56.19
C LEU A 12 -46.09 17.45 -55.74
N MET A 13 -44.96 17.24 -56.42
CA MET A 13 -43.91 16.35 -55.96
C MET A 13 -42.56 16.96 -56.32
N ALA A 14 -42.08 17.93 -55.56
CA ALA A 14 -40.69 18.37 -55.53
C ALA A 14 -40.50 19.53 -54.55
N LEU A 15 -40.73 19.32 -53.26
CA LEU A 15 -40.21 20.20 -52.18
C LEU A 15 -40.43 19.51 -50.83
N GLY A 16 -39.72 18.43 -50.66
CA GLY A 16 -39.83 17.65 -49.39
C GLY A 16 -38.60 16.76 -49.13
N ALA A 17 -37.41 17.27 -49.32
CA ALA A 17 -36.23 16.52 -48.98
C ALA A 17 -35.02 17.47 -48.84
N LEU A 18 -34.91 18.16 -47.73
CA LEU A 18 -33.63 18.75 -47.24
C LEU A 18 -33.88 19.40 -45.87
N ALA A 19 -34.33 18.55 -44.94
CA ALA A 19 -34.23 18.84 -43.51
C ALA A 19 -33.79 17.56 -42.81
N ALA A 20 -32.74 16.92 -43.34
CA ALA A 20 -32.01 15.87 -42.65
C ALA A 20 -30.95 16.54 -41.79
N GLY A 21 -31.26 16.65 -40.54
CA GLY A 21 -30.57 16.74 -39.35
C GLY A 21 -29.04 16.84 -39.39
N SER A 22 -28.54 18.03 -39.20
CA SER A 22 -27.27 18.23 -38.55
C SER A 22 -27.47 17.94 -37.04
N VAL A 23 -27.57 16.68 -36.67
CA VAL A 23 -27.27 16.26 -35.31
C VAL A 23 -25.78 16.53 -35.16
N LEU A 24 -25.44 17.73 -34.68
CA LEU A 24 -24.16 17.98 -34.11
C LEU A 24 -23.97 16.92 -32.99
N ARG A 25 -23.27 15.87 -33.34
CA ARG A 25 -22.57 15.07 -32.35
C ARG A 25 -21.63 16.05 -31.66
N ALA A 26 -22.07 16.64 -30.56
CA ALA A 26 -21.22 17.10 -29.52
C ALA A 26 -20.50 15.84 -28.97
N SER A 27 -19.50 15.36 -29.72
CA SER A 27 -18.44 14.56 -29.17
C SER A 27 -17.80 15.49 -28.16
N GLY A 28 -18.34 15.43 -26.95
CA GLY A 28 -17.61 15.89 -25.78
C GLY A 28 -16.31 15.07 -25.75
N ALA A 29 -15.30 15.57 -26.42
CA ALA A 29 -13.94 15.32 -26.01
C ALA A 29 -13.90 15.82 -24.55
N ALA A 30 -14.15 14.91 -23.62
CA ALA A 30 -13.69 15.10 -22.25
C ALA A 30 -12.21 15.42 -22.44
N ALA A 31 -11.86 16.69 -22.35
CA ALA A 31 -10.47 17.10 -22.34
C ALA A 31 -9.85 16.21 -21.25
N GLU A 32 -8.97 15.33 -21.66
CA GLU A 32 -8.20 14.47 -20.76
C GLU A 32 -7.49 15.46 -19.84
N ARG A 33 -8.08 15.64 -18.63
CA ARG A 33 -7.52 16.57 -17.66
C ARG A 33 -6.10 16.09 -17.45
N ALA A 34 -5.13 16.95 -17.76
CA ALA A 34 -3.73 16.64 -17.54
C ALA A 34 -3.60 16.10 -16.10
N GLN A 35 -3.09 14.88 -15.99
CA GLN A 35 -2.92 14.24 -14.69
C GLN A 35 -2.08 15.16 -13.80
N ALA A 36 -2.56 15.43 -12.58
CA ALA A 36 -1.85 16.27 -11.63
C ALA A 36 -0.40 15.81 -11.47
N ARG A 37 0.53 16.74 -11.48
CA ARG A 37 1.96 16.49 -11.29
C ARG A 37 2.23 16.34 -9.80
N VAL A 38 2.30 15.12 -9.32
CA VAL A 38 2.46 14.83 -7.88
C VAL A 38 3.91 14.48 -7.59
N ALA A 39 4.49 15.04 -6.54
CA ALA A 39 5.77 14.60 -5.98
C ALA A 39 5.56 13.82 -4.68
N SER A 40 6.43 12.84 -4.41
CA SER A 40 6.36 11.96 -3.25
C SER A 40 7.58 12.17 -2.35
N ILE A 41 7.35 12.51 -1.08
CA ILE A 41 8.41 12.59 -0.06
C ILE A 41 8.13 11.55 1.01
N GLY A 42 8.84 10.44 0.92
CA GLY A 42 8.68 9.28 1.80
C GLY A 42 8.08 8.06 1.13
N TRP A 43 8.42 6.91 1.67
CA TRP A 43 8.06 5.61 1.10
C TRP A 43 6.56 5.33 1.16
N THR A 44 5.91 5.70 2.28
CA THR A 44 4.46 5.59 2.44
C THR A 44 3.72 6.42 1.39
N ALA A 45 4.23 7.62 1.08
CA ALA A 45 3.64 8.49 0.08
C ALA A 45 3.71 7.88 -1.31
N ALA A 46 4.87 7.29 -1.68
CA ALA A 46 5.03 6.58 -2.94
C ALA A 46 4.12 5.35 -3.04
N ASP A 47 4.07 4.51 -1.99
CA ASP A 47 3.22 3.32 -1.93
C ASP A 47 1.73 3.66 -2.14
N VAL A 48 1.23 4.68 -1.44
CA VAL A 48 -0.17 5.12 -1.56
C VAL A 48 -0.49 5.67 -2.95
N LEU A 49 0.38 6.51 -3.51
CA LEU A 49 0.19 7.06 -4.85
C LEU A 49 0.16 5.96 -5.92
N LEU A 50 1.14 5.05 -5.89
CA LEU A 50 1.21 3.92 -6.83
C LEU A 50 -0.01 3.00 -6.70
N SER A 51 -0.47 2.74 -5.48
CA SER A 51 -1.70 1.97 -5.22
C SER A 51 -2.94 2.60 -5.83
N LEU A 52 -2.98 3.92 -5.92
CA LEU A 52 -4.03 4.68 -6.61
C LEU A 52 -3.81 4.80 -8.13
N GLY A 53 -2.74 4.20 -8.67
CA GLY A 53 -2.37 4.32 -10.09
C GLY A 53 -1.90 5.72 -10.44
N VAL A 54 -1.36 6.47 -9.48
CA VAL A 54 -0.74 7.78 -9.68
C VAL A 54 0.77 7.62 -9.61
N THR A 55 1.44 7.84 -10.74
CA THR A 55 2.89 7.81 -10.81
C THR A 55 3.44 9.19 -10.45
N PRO A 56 4.24 9.32 -9.38
CA PRO A 56 4.86 10.59 -9.04
C PRO A 56 5.83 11.05 -10.14
N VAL A 57 5.87 12.35 -10.42
CA VAL A 57 6.90 12.94 -11.32
C VAL A 57 8.27 12.92 -10.69
N ALA A 58 8.34 12.94 -9.36
CA ALA A 58 9.57 12.85 -8.58
C ALA A 58 9.30 12.19 -7.23
N ALA A 59 10.29 11.48 -6.71
CA ALA A 59 10.20 10.83 -5.41
C ALA A 59 11.55 10.87 -4.67
N ALA A 60 11.49 11.00 -3.34
CA ALA A 60 12.65 10.81 -2.51
C ALA A 60 12.90 9.31 -2.27
N GLU A 61 14.16 8.90 -2.26
CA GLU A 61 14.61 7.52 -2.02
C GLU A 61 13.96 6.49 -2.97
N LYS A 62 13.84 6.83 -4.24
CA LYS A 62 13.26 5.98 -5.29
C LYS A 62 13.83 4.55 -5.27
N TYR A 63 15.16 4.43 -5.11
CA TYR A 63 15.80 3.12 -5.05
C TYR A 63 15.24 2.26 -3.92
N ASN A 64 15.09 2.82 -2.72
CA ASN A 64 14.59 2.11 -1.55
C ASN A 64 13.11 1.72 -1.73
N VAL A 65 12.29 2.60 -2.32
CA VAL A 65 10.88 2.29 -2.67
C VAL A 65 10.83 1.05 -3.56
N ASN A 66 11.64 1.01 -4.61
CA ASN A 66 11.63 -0.08 -5.58
C ASN A 66 12.16 -1.40 -5.00
N VAL A 67 13.19 -1.35 -4.15
CA VAL A 67 13.74 -2.55 -3.47
C VAL A 67 12.73 -3.18 -2.51
N LEU A 68 11.87 -2.38 -1.89
CA LEU A 68 10.84 -2.88 -0.96
C LEU A 68 9.53 -3.29 -1.64
N SER A 69 9.39 -2.98 -2.93
CA SER A 69 8.20 -3.32 -3.71
C SER A 69 8.37 -4.66 -4.42
N VAL A 70 7.72 -5.70 -3.93
CA VAL A 70 7.71 -7.04 -4.54
C VAL A 70 6.90 -7.04 -5.85
N ASP A 71 5.83 -6.25 -5.92
CA ASP A 71 5.01 -6.11 -7.13
C ASP A 71 5.61 -5.04 -8.05
N PRO A 72 6.00 -5.39 -9.30
CA PRO A 72 6.53 -4.41 -10.25
C PRO A 72 5.61 -3.21 -10.51
N ARG A 73 4.28 -3.38 -10.34
CA ARG A 73 3.30 -2.29 -10.47
C ARG A 73 3.39 -1.25 -9.33
N GLN A 74 4.05 -1.60 -8.25
CA GLN A 74 4.31 -0.73 -7.10
C GLN A 74 5.74 -0.17 -7.12
N GLN A 75 6.42 -0.27 -8.25
CA GLN A 75 7.74 0.33 -8.46
C GLN A 75 7.63 1.67 -9.17
N LEU A 76 8.47 2.60 -8.77
CA LEU A 76 8.62 3.88 -9.43
C LEU A 76 9.34 3.70 -10.76
N PRO A 77 8.80 4.18 -11.88
CA PRO A 77 9.40 4.00 -13.20
C PRO A 77 10.67 4.86 -13.38
N ASP A 78 11.44 4.55 -14.42
CA ASP A 78 12.71 5.23 -14.67
C ASP A 78 12.58 6.75 -14.86
N ASN A 79 11.47 7.20 -15.44
CA ASN A 79 11.19 8.61 -15.66
C ASN A 79 10.73 9.36 -14.39
N CYS A 80 10.48 8.68 -13.27
CA CYS A 80 10.30 9.32 -11.97
C CYS A 80 11.66 9.86 -11.50
N ILE A 81 11.72 11.15 -11.22
CA ILE A 81 12.98 11.84 -10.89
C ILE A 81 13.35 11.56 -9.43
N GLU A 82 14.60 11.19 -9.16
CA GLU A 82 15.13 10.99 -7.81
C GLU A 82 15.38 12.35 -7.13
N LEU A 83 14.86 12.52 -5.90
CA LEU A 83 15.01 13.74 -5.10
C LEU A 83 16.06 13.62 -3.98
N GLY A 84 16.69 12.47 -3.81
CA GLY A 84 17.64 12.20 -2.71
C GLY A 84 16.95 11.70 -1.45
N LEU A 85 17.51 12.03 -0.28
CA LEU A 85 17.01 11.54 1.01
C LEU A 85 15.68 12.18 1.40
N THR A 86 14.82 11.41 2.04
CA THR A 86 13.49 11.88 2.48
C THR A 86 13.57 13.06 3.46
N ASN A 87 14.57 13.09 4.33
CA ASN A 87 14.77 14.19 5.29
C ASN A 87 15.57 15.38 4.73
N GLN A 88 16.19 15.23 3.57
CA GLN A 88 16.98 16.24 2.86
C GLN A 88 16.78 16.12 1.34
N PRO A 89 15.54 16.25 0.83
CA PRO A 89 15.30 16.18 -0.60
C PRO A 89 15.88 17.39 -1.33
N ASN A 90 16.20 17.23 -2.60
CA ASN A 90 16.64 18.34 -3.44
C ASN A 90 15.48 19.30 -3.72
N LEU A 91 15.37 20.34 -2.89
CA LEU A 91 14.27 21.32 -2.96
C LEU A 91 14.36 22.20 -4.23
N GLU A 92 15.55 22.47 -4.73
CA GLU A 92 15.74 23.26 -5.97
C GLU A 92 15.20 22.50 -7.17
N LEU A 93 15.54 21.20 -7.26
CA LEU A 93 15.02 20.32 -8.30
C LEU A 93 13.49 20.16 -8.19
N LEU A 94 12.98 19.96 -6.97
CA LEU A 94 11.54 19.86 -6.71
C LEU A 94 10.81 21.14 -7.15
N HIS A 95 11.36 22.33 -6.83
CA HIS A 95 10.79 23.61 -7.27
C HIS A 95 10.80 23.77 -8.80
N ALA A 96 11.91 23.37 -9.47
CA ALA A 96 12.02 23.41 -10.92
C ALA A 96 11.01 22.49 -11.63
N LEU A 97 10.63 21.38 -11.00
CA LEU A 97 9.65 20.43 -11.50
C LEU A 97 8.21 20.92 -11.43
N ARG A 98 7.94 21.99 -10.65
CA ARG A 98 6.60 22.60 -10.49
C ARG A 98 5.50 21.54 -10.24
N PRO A 99 5.55 20.79 -9.14
CA PRO A 99 4.48 19.88 -8.82
C PRO A 99 3.20 20.65 -8.45
N ASP A 100 2.03 20.05 -8.76
CA ASP A 100 0.73 20.58 -8.33
C ASP A 100 0.41 20.18 -6.90
N LEU A 101 1.02 19.08 -6.41
CA LEU A 101 0.84 18.54 -5.07
C LEU A 101 2.11 17.81 -4.62
N ILE A 102 2.47 17.99 -3.36
CA ILE A 102 3.52 17.19 -2.71
C ILE A 102 2.85 16.31 -1.65
N VAL A 103 3.00 15.00 -1.74
CA VAL A 103 2.51 14.05 -0.74
C VAL A 103 3.65 13.66 0.18
N VAL A 104 3.44 13.78 1.49
CA VAL A 104 4.46 13.50 2.51
C VAL A 104 3.94 12.51 3.55
N ASP A 105 4.83 11.71 4.10
CA ASP A 105 4.60 10.89 5.28
C ASP A 105 4.66 11.77 6.56
N SER A 106 3.74 11.59 7.49
CA SER A 106 3.66 12.36 8.74
C SER A 106 4.92 12.31 9.62
N ARG A 107 5.83 11.39 9.35
CA ARG A 107 7.12 11.27 10.07
C ARG A 107 8.20 12.25 9.57
N HIS A 108 7.95 12.99 8.49
CA HIS A 108 8.91 13.87 7.84
C HIS A 108 8.51 15.34 7.95
N LEU A 109 8.03 15.76 9.14
CA LEU A 109 7.48 17.10 9.38
C LEU A 109 8.51 18.21 9.44
N ALA A 110 9.78 17.90 9.69
CA ALA A 110 10.83 18.93 9.88
C ALA A 110 11.05 19.83 8.66
N ILE A 111 10.74 19.35 7.45
CA ILE A 111 10.92 20.09 6.19
C ILE A 111 9.61 20.59 5.59
N GLU A 112 8.47 20.39 6.26
CA GLU A 112 7.15 20.67 5.69
C GLU A 112 6.97 22.13 5.28
N ASN A 113 7.42 23.09 6.10
CA ASN A 113 7.34 24.51 5.76
C ASN A 113 8.10 24.84 4.46
N GLN A 114 9.22 24.17 4.21
CA GLN A 114 10.01 24.34 2.99
C GLN A 114 9.27 23.74 1.78
N LEU A 115 8.61 22.62 1.96
CA LEU A 115 7.79 22.00 0.92
C LEU A 115 6.55 22.83 0.58
N GLN A 116 5.89 23.41 1.59
CA GLN A 116 4.74 24.30 1.41
C GLN A 116 5.07 25.58 0.64
N ALA A 117 6.32 26.04 0.70
CA ALA A 117 6.79 27.16 -0.12
C ALA A 117 6.90 26.82 -1.62
N ILE A 118 6.90 25.53 -1.99
CA ILE A 118 7.02 25.06 -3.38
C ILE A 118 5.64 24.73 -3.97
N ALA A 119 4.82 23.96 -3.25
CA ALA A 119 3.49 23.54 -3.68
C ALA A 119 2.60 23.14 -2.49
N PRO A 120 1.27 23.00 -2.67
CA PRO A 120 0.41 22.42 -1.65
C PRO A 120 0.93 21.07 -1.16
N VAL A 121 0.87 20.85 0.17
CA VAL A 121 1.34 19.62 0.81
C VAL A 121 0.16 18.81 1.33
N PHE A 122 0.08 17.55 0.93
CA PHE A 122 -0.84 16.57 1.51
C PHE A 122 -0.06 15.66 2.46
N ARG A 123 -0.44 15.67 3.73
CA ARG A 123 0.19 14.86 4.77
C ARG A 123 -0.59 13.56 4.97
N LEU A 124 0.08 12.42 4.78
CA LEU A 124 -0.45 11.10 5.10
C LEU A 124 -0.29 10.81 6.59
N ASN A 125 -1.39 10.73 7.30
CA ASN A 125 -1.44 10.54 8.75
C ASN A 125 -1.88 9.11 9.11
N ILE A 126 -1.10 8.11 8.68
CA ILE A 126 -1.40 6.69 8.94
C ILE A 126 -0.85 6.24 10.29
N TYR A 127 0.33 6.71 10.66
CA TYR A 127 1.06 6.31 11.86
C TYR A 127 1.28 7.50 12.81
N GLY A 128 1.40 7.21 14.11
CA GLY A 128 1.74 8.24 15.12
C GLY A 128 0.56 8.97 15.76
N ASP A 129 -0.65 8.85 15.26
CA ASP A 129 -1.86 9.42 15.87
C ASP A 129 -2.50 8.38 16.83
N PRO A 130 -2.85 8.73 18.08
CA PRO A 130 -3.47 7.80 19.01
C PRO A 130 -4.90 7.38 18.64
N GLY A 131 -5.51 8.01 17.63
CA GLY A 131 -6.88 7.66 17.19
C GLY A 131 -6.94 6.61 16.10
N GLY A 132 -7.65 5.47 16.33
CA GLY A 132 -7.95 4.44 15.33
C GLY A 132 -6.76 3.51 14.99
N LEU A 133 -7.06 2.49 14.20
CA LEU A 133 -6.09 1.49 13.75
C LEU A 133 -5.41 1.93 12.44
N PRO A 134 -4.17 1.52 12.16
CA PRO A 134 -3.44 1.91 10.94
C PRO A 134 -4.18 1.61 9.64
N LEU A 135 -4.88 0.48 9.55
CA LEU A 135 -5.63 0.10 8.35
C LEU A 135 -6.82 1.04 8.09
N GLU A 136 -7.58 1.39 9.14
CA GLU A 136 -8.69 2.33 9.04
C GLU A 136 -8.21 3.72 8.63
N ARG A 137 -7.11 4.18 9.26
CA ARG A 137 -6.49 5.46 8.89
C ARG A 137 -5.97 5.44 7.46
N ALA A 138 -5.37 4.33 7.01
CA ALA A 138 -4.91 4.20 5.64
C ALA A 138 -6.07 4.31 4.64
N CYS A 139 -7.23 3.68 4.92
CA CYS A 139 -8.44 3.83 4.10
C CYS A 139 -8.90 5.29 4.04
N ASP A 140 -9.01 5.97 5.19
CA ASP A 140 -9.40 7.37 5.27
C ASP A 140 -8.44 8.29 4.50
N GLN A 141 -7.12 8.12 4.71
CA GLN A 141 -6.11 8.94 4.04
C GLN A 141 -6.06 8.70 2.53
N VAL A 142 -6.24 7.47 2.07
CA VAL A 142 -6.36 7.13 0.65
C VAL A 142 -7.57 7.84 0.02
N LEU A 143 -8.73 7.82 0.68
CA LEU A 143 -9.93 8.50 0.17
C LEU A 143 -9.79 10.02 0.16
N LYS A 144 -9.18 10.62 1.19
CA LYS A 144 -8.90 12.05 1.27
C LYS A 144 -7.92 12.50 0.18
N LEU A 145 -6.82 11.76 -0.02
CA LEU A 145 -5.86 12.05 -1.08
C LEU A 145 -6.52 11.92 -2.47
N ALA A 146 -7.31 10.88 -2.68
CA ALA A 146 -8.02 10.68 -3.93
C ALA A 146 -9.04 11.79 -4.24
N ASN A 147 -9.69 12.35 -3.22
CA ASN A 147 -10.54 13.53 -3.39
C ASN A 147 -9.73 14.75 -3.82
N ALA A 148 -8.55 14.97 -3.24
CA ALA A 148 -7.64 16.05 -3.65
C ALA A 148 -7.11 15.90 -5.08
N LEU A 149 -7.05 14.66 -5.60
CA LEU A 149 -6.58 14.31 -6.94
C LEU A 149 -7.71 14.10 -7.96
N ASP A 150 -8.99 14.28 -7.55
CA ASP A 150 -10.19 14.06 -8.40
C ASP A 150 -10.31 12.60 -8.94
N ILE A 151 -9.87 11.62 -8.14
CA ILE A 151 -9.90 10.18 -8.47
C ILE A 151 -10.67 9.34 -7.44
N THR A 152 -11.64 9.92 -6.74
CA THR A 152 -12.36 9.30 -5.61
C THR A 152 -12.98 7.94 -5.96
N VAL A 153 -13.59 7.80 -7.15
CA VAL A 153 -14.22 6.53 -7.57
C VAL A 153 -13.18 5.40 -7.67
N ARG A 154 -11.97 5.71 -8.16
CA ARG A 154 -10.86 4.75 -8.23
C ARG A 154 -10.46 4.29 -6.82
N ALA A 155 -10.28 5.23 -5.91
CA ALA A 155 -9.92 4.94 -4.52
C ALA A 155 -10.98 4.12 -3.79
N GLN A 156 -12.27 4.42 -3.96
CA GLN A 156 -13.35 3.63 -3.39
C GLN A 156 -13.33 2.17 -3.85
N ARG A 157 -13.10 1.94 -5.15
CA ARG A 157 -12.95 0.58 -5.69
C ARG A 157 -11.72 -0.12 -5.12
N TYR A 158 -10.62 0.60 -4.99
CA TYR A 158 -9.40 0.05 -4.40
C TYR A 158 -9.60 -0.34 -2.94
N VAL A 159 -10.14 0.55 -2.11
CA VAL A 159 -10.45 0.26 -0.69
C VAL A 159 -11.39 -0.95 -0.57
N ALA A 160 -12.46 -1.01 -1.37
CA ALA A 160 -13.37 -2.15 -1.39
C ALA A 160 -12.67 -3.46 -1.80
N SER A 161 -11.72 -3.40 -2.74
CA SER A 161 -10.95 -4.58 -3.16
C SER A 161 -9.99 -5.07 -2.08
N VAL A 162 -9.42 -4.15 -1.29
CA VAL A 162 -8.58 -4.48 -0.12
C VAL A 162 -9.41 -5.21 0.93
N ASP A 163 -10.58 -4.67 1.29
CA ASP A 163 -11.46 -5.28 2.28
C ASP A 163 -11.91 -6.68 1.84
N ALA A 164 -12.35 -6.83 0.60
CA ALA A 164 -12.75 -8.14 0.04
C ALA A 164 -11.59 -9.15 0.09
N SER A 165 -10.37 -8.74 -0.28
CA SER A 165 -9.19 -9.61 -0.24
C SER A 165 -8.86 -10.06 1.18
N LEU A 166 -8.91 -9.17 2.17
CA LEU A 166 -8.67 -9.52 3.57
C LEU A 166 -9.77 -10.45 4.12
N GLN A 167 -11.02 -10.26 3.72
CA GLN A 167 -12.11 -11.16 4.08
C GLN A 167 -11.93 -12.58 3.50
N ASP A 168 -11.47 -12.68 2.24
CA ASP A 168 -11.20 -13.99 1.62
C ASP A 168 -10.02 -14.70 2.29
N GLN A 169 -8.96 -13.98 2.63
CA GLN A 169 -7.84 -14.52 3.41
C GLN A 169 -8.30 -14.99 4.79
N ARG A 170 -9.17 -14.23 5.46
CA ARG A 170 -9.75 -14.65 6.74
C ARG A 170 -10.51 -15.96 6.64
N LYS A 171 -11.34 -16.15 5.60
CA LYS A 171 -12.04 -17.42 5.37
C LYS A 171 -11.08 -18.61 5.26
N ILE A 172 -9.95 -18.40 4.57
CA ILE A 172 -8.91 -19.44 4.46
C ILE A 172 -8.32 -19.73 5.84
N VAL A 173 -7.95 -18.70 6.61
CA VAL A 173 -7.39 -18.85 7.96
C VAL A 173 -8.38 -19.54 8.89
N ASP A 174 -9.64 -19.14 8.89
CA ASP A 174 -10.70 -19.78 9.72
C ASP A 174 -10.91 -21.27 9.34
N SER A 175 -10.71 -21.63 8.07
CA SER A 175 -10.81 -23.03 7.62
C SER A 175 -9.69 -23.96 8.12
N LEU A 176 -8.60 -23.39 8.67
CA LEU A 176 -7.50 -24.19 9.24
C LEU A 176 -7.84 -24.86 10.58
N GLY A 177 -8.99 -24.49 11.19
CA GLY A 177 -9.44 -25.09 12.46
C GLY A 177 -8.62 -24.66 13.69
N GLY A 178 -7.85 -23.59 13.57
CA GLY A 178 -7.00 -23.01 14.60
C GLY A 178 -5.63 -22.59 14.05
N THR A 179 -5.07 -21.55 14.64
CA THR A 179 -3.76 -20.99 14.25
C THR A 179 -2.85 -20.87 15.46
N PRO A 180 -1.52 -21.00 15.30
CA PRO A 180 -0.58 -20.62 16.35
C PRO A 180 -0.67 -19.12 16.60
N ARG A 181 -0.14 -18.66 17.73
CA ARG A 181 0.20 -17.24 17.88
C ARG A 181 1.32 -16.91 16.90
N VAL A 182 1.30 -15.73 16.31
CA VAL A 182 2.28 -15.30 15.31
C VAL A 182 3.05 -14.12 15.84
N LEU A 183 4.36 -14.12 15.66
CA LEU A 183 5.23 -12.98 15.91
C LEU A 183 5.87 -12.53 14.59
N ALA A 184 5.42 -11.39 14.07
CA ALA A 184 6.04 -10.79 12.87
C ALA A 184 7.26 -9.97 13.28
N VAL A 185 8.41 -10.24 12.65
CA VAL A 185 9.68 -9.63 13.01
C VAL A 185 10.53 -9.25 11.81
N GLN A 186 11.43 -8.30 12.03
CA GLN A 186 12.59 -8.05 11.18
C GLN A 186 13.86 -8.43 11.96
N LEU A 187 14.63 -9.37 11.44
CA LEU A 187 15.88 -9.83 12.04
C LEU A 187 17.00 -8.81 11.77
N PHE A 188 17.85 -8.55 12.76
CA PHE A 188 19.07 -7.76 12.57
C PHE A 188 20.21 -8.67 12.15
N MET A 189 21.15 -8.10 11.36
CA MET A 189 22.33 -8.84 10.90
C MET A 189 23.27 -9.27 12.02
N ASP A 190 23.16 -8.67 13.19
CA ASP A 190 23.99 -9.02 14.35
C ASP A 190 23.67 -10.40 14.96
N GLY A 191 22.55 -11.03 14.53
CA GLY A 191 22.10 -12.32 15.06
C GLY A 191 21.72 -12.31 16.54
N ARG A 192 21.37 -11.15 17.10
CA ARG A 192 21.02 -10.97 18.51
C ARG A 192 19.73 -10.20 18.72
N HIS A 193 19.39 -9.31 17.81
CA HIS A 193 18.24 -8.41 17.95
C HIS A 193 17.24 -8.61 16.82
N LEU A 194 16.01 -8.25 17.11
CA LEU A 194 14.91 -8.23 16.15
C LEU A 194 13.95 -7.08 16.47
N ASN A 195 13.40 -6.50 15.44
CA ASN A 195 12.26 -5.59 15.56
C ASN A 195 10.97 -6.38 15.58
N VAL A 196 10.04 -6.00 16.47
CA VAL A 196 8.73 -6.66 16.64
C VAL A 196 7.61 -5.73 16.26
N TYR A 197 6.66 -6.23 15.48
CA TYR A 197 5.49 -5.48 15.06
C TYR A 197 4.28 -5.86 15.93
N GLY A 198 4.07 -5.07 16.99
CA GLY A 198 2.99 -5.24 17.95
C GLY A 198 1.79 -4.34 17.66
N LYS A 199 0.96 -4.09 18.69
CA LYS A 199 -0.20 -3.20 18.63
C LYS A 199 0.16 -1.85 17.99
N ASN A 200 -0.77 -1.24 17.27
CA ASN A 200 -0.59 0.00 16.51
C ASN A 200 0.32 -0.12 15.26
N SER A 201 0.75 -1.33 14.87
CA SER A 201 1.35 -1.58 13.57
C SER A 201 0.31 -2.05 12.56
N MET A 202 0.56 -1.81 11.26
CA MET A 202 -0.27 -2.34 10.18
C MET A 202 -0.32 -3.89 10.21
N LEU A 203 0.77 -4.53 10.60
CA LEU A 203 0.89 -5.97 10.62
C LEU A 203 -0.02 -6.58 11.70
N ASP A 204 -0.03 -5.97 12.89
CA ASP A 204 -0.94 -6.40 13.97
C ASP A 204 -2.41 -6.21 13.59
N ASP A 205 -2.74 -5.08 12.99
CA ASP A 205 -4.10 -4.77 12.53
C ASP A 205 -4.60 -5.79 11.50
N VAL A 206 -3.74 -6.19 10.55
CA VAL A 206 -4.05 -7.28 9.61
C VAL A 206 -4.19 -8.62 10.32
N MET A 207 -3.33 -8.95 11.30
CA MET A 207 -3.49 -10.19 12.09
C MET A 207 -4.86 -10.23 12.77
N VAL A 208 -5.27 -9.13 13.41
CA VAL A 208 -6.60 -9.02 14.05
C VAL A 208 -7.72 -9.22 13.03
N ARG A 209 -7.62 -8.61 11.86
CA ARG A 209 -8.59 -8.80 10.77
C ARG A 209 -8.70 -10.25 10.30
N LEU A 210 -7.58 -10.96 10.25
CA LEU A 210 -7.51 -12.36 9.85
C LEU A 210 -7.80 -13.34 11.00
N ASN A 211 -8.16 -12.85 12.20
CA ASN A 211 -8.41 -13.67 13.39
C ASN A 211 -7.16 -14.45 13.84
N VAL A 212 -5.99 -13.84 13.71
CA VAL A 212 -4.70 -14.39 14.14
C VAL A 212 -4.21 -13.61 15.36
N GLN A 213 -3.80 -14.32 16.40
CA GLN A 213 -3.30 -13.70 17.61
C GLN A 213 -1.84 -13.32 17.47
N ASN A 214 -1.51 -12.04 17.72
CA ASN A 214 -0.12 -11.60 17.84
C ASN A 214 0.48 -12.14 19.14
N ALA A 215 1.65 -12.73 19.06
CA ALA A 215 2.36 -13.25 20.24
C ALA A 215 2.94 -12.13 21.12
N TRP A 216 3.26 -10.97 20.52
CA TRP A 216 3.75 -9.82 21.28
C TRP A 216 2.62 -9.10 21.99
N GLN A 217 2.70 -9.08 23.34
CA GLN A 217 1.73 -8.40 24.20
C GLN A 217 2.34 -7.18 24.93
N GLY A 218 3.62 -6.90 24.68
CA GLY A 218 4.31 -5.75 25.28
C GLY A 218 3.85 -4.41 24.69
N ALA A 219 4.27 -3.33 25.31
CA ALA A 219 3.95 -1.99 24.84
C ALA A 219 4.55 -1.72 23.46
N THR A 220 3.75 -1.12 22.60
CA THR A 220 4.18 -0.65 21.28
C THR A 220 3.64 0.78 21.11
N PRO A 221 4.42 1.81 21.47
CA PRO A 221 3.99 3.19 21.24
C PRO A 221 3.69 3.45 19.77
N PRO A 222 2.70 4.31 19.45
CA PRO A 222 2.38 4.64 18.07
C PRO A 222 3.59 5.13 17.28
N GLY A 223 3.79 4.60 16.07
CA GLY A 223 4.92 4.94 15.20
C GLY A 223 6.29 4.39 15.64
N HIS A 224 6.34 3.59 16.70
CA HIS A 224 7.56 2.95 17.18
C HIS A 224 7.55 1.44 16.92
N VAL A 225 8.75 0.87 16.82
CA VAL A 225 8.98 -0.57 16.67
C VAL A 225 9.92 -1.00 17.80
N PRO A 226 9.43 -1.80 18.76
CA PRO A 226 10.29 -2.33 19.81
C PRO A 226 11.38 -3.21 19.22
N THR A 227 12.60 -3.07 19.77
CA THR A 227 13.72 -3.96 19.48
C THR A 227 13.91 -4.88 20.68
N LEU A 228 13.96 -6.17 20.42
CA LEU A 228 14.14 -7.22 21.44
C LEU A 228 15.45 -7.96 21.23
N GLY A 229 16.00 -8.52 22.31
CA GLY A 229 16.98 -9.59 22.24
C GLY A 229 16.32 -10.92 21.88
N ILE A 230 17.06 -11.83 21.23
CA ILE A 230 16.54 -13.16 20.88
C ILE A 230 16.14 -14.01 22.09
N GLU A 231 16.71 -13.75 23.27
CA GLU A 231 16.37 -14.40 24.53
C GLU A 231 14.92 -14.19 24.97
N GLU A 232 14.30 -13.07 24.60
CA GLU A 232 12.89 -12.79 24.88
C GLU A 232 11.94 -13.79 24.23
N LEU A 233 12.39 -14.45 23.14
CA LEU A 233 11.60 -15.46 22.43
C LEU A 233 11.39 -16.73 23.27
N ASP A 234 12.19 -16.96 24.30
CA ASP A 234 12.01 -18.11 25.22
C ASP A 234 10.68 -18.05 25.99
N SER A 235 10.17 -16.84 26.22
CA SER A 235 8.86 -16.61 26.82
C SER A 235 7.67 -16.93 25.89
N MET A 236 7.93 -17.23 24.62
CA MET A 236 6.92 -17.42 23.55
C MET A 236 7.12 -18.76 22.82
N PRO A 237 7.15 -19.92 23.51
CA PRO A 237 7.60 -21.21 22.95
C PRO A 237 6.71 -21.74 21.80
N ASP A 238 5.39 -21.47 21.87
CA ASP A 238 4.38 -21.98 20.90
C ASP A 238 4.04 -20.95 19.83
N THR A 239 5.02 -20.14 19.43
CA THR A 239 4.83 -19.06 18.46
C THR A 239 5.41 -19.43 17.11
N LEU A 240 4.68 -19.14 16.04
CA LEU A 240 5.22 -19.10 14.69
C LEU A 240 5.95 -17.76 14.49
N LEU A 241 7.27 -17.81 14.37
CA LEU A 241 8.08 -16.65 14.06
C LEU A 241 8.04 -16.37 12.56
N LEU A 242 7.34 -15.30 12.17
CA LEU A 242 7.22 -14.85 10.80
C LEU A 242 8.27 -13.75 10.56
N TYR A 243 9.35 -14.07 9.86
CA TYR A 243 10.46 -13.12 9.69
C TYR A 243 10.58 -12.61 8.25
N MET A 244 10.79 -11.30 8.13
CA MET A 244 11.03 -10.66 6.83
C MET A 244 12.39 -11.09 6.30
N SER A 245 12.39 -11.64 5.09
CA SER A 245 13.56 -12.16 4.41
C SER A 245 13.81 -11.41 3.11
N ASP A 246 15.02 -10.95 2.91
CA ASP A 246 15.53 -10.45 1.65
C ASP A 246 16.86 -11.14 1.30
N GLU A 247 17.22 -11.12 0.03
CA GLU A 247 18.41 -11.82 -0.46
C GLU A 247 19.72 -11.26 0.09
N ARG A 248 19.72 -10.01 0.54
CA ARG A 248 20.94 -9.31 0.98
C ARG A 248 21.23 -9.50 2.47
N TYR A 249 20.23 -9.32 3.31
CA TYR A 249 20.44 -9.23 4.77
C TYR A 249 20.01 -10.48 5.53
N ALA A 250 18.97 -11.17 5.07
CA ALA A 250 18.47 -12.36 5.76
C ALA A 250 19.49 -13.50 5.85
N PRO A 251 20.29 -13.82 4.81
CA PRO A 251 21.32 -14.86 4.93
C PRO A 251 22.35 -14.55 6.00
N ILE A 252 22.76 -13.29 6.14
CA ILE A 252 23.74 -12.85 7.16
C ILE A 252 23.12 -12.99 8.56
N ALA A 253 21.89 -12.50 8.75
CA ALA A 253 21.17 -12.60 10.02
C ALA A 253 21.00 -14.07 10.45
N LEU A 254 20.53 -14.93 9.54
CA LEU A 254 20.33 -16.35 9.82
C LEU A 254 21.63 -17.10 10.10
N HIS A 255 22.72 -16.78 9.39
CA HIS A 255 24.04 -17.35 9.67
C HIS A 255 24.52 -17.01 11.09
N ASN A 256 24.39 -15.75 11.48
CA ASN A 256 24.78 -15.29 12.82
C ASN A 256 23.89 -15.87 13.92
N LEU A 257 22.57 -15.95 13.68
CA LEU A 257 21.62 -16.63 14.57
C LEU A 257 21.95 -18.11 14.74
N ALA A 258 22.28 -18.83 13.67
CA ALA A 258 22.65 -20.25 13.73
C ALA A 258 23.89 -20.52 14.58
N SER A 259 24.77 -19.53 14.73
CA SER A 259 25.94 -19.58 15.60
C SER A 259 25.60 -19.33 17.07
N SER A 260 24.44 -18.78 17.40
CA SER A 260 24.00 -18.47 18.75
C SER A 260 23.52 -19.72 19.48
N GLU A 261 24.07 -19.98 20.66
CA GLU A 261 23.62 -21.08 21.50
C GLU A 261 22.21 -20.84 22.07
N ILE A 262 21.89 -19.59 22.38
CA ILE A 262 20.54 -19.18 22.81
C ILE A 262 19.54 -19.52 21.70
N TRP A 263 19.76 -19.06 20.47
CA TRP A 263 18.88 -19.31 19.34
C TRP A 263 18.59 -20.80 19.13
N ARG A 264 19.65 -21.63 19.14
CA ARG A 264 19.51 -23.09 18.93
C ARG A 264 18.70 -23.79 20.01
N ARG A 265 18.64 -23.23 21.23
CA ARG A 265 17.90 -23.79 22.38
C ARG A 265 16.43 -23.36 22.40
N LEU A 266 16.07 -22.29 21.70
CA LEU A 266 14.67 -21.79 21.67
C LEU A 266 13.70 -22.89 21.20
N PRO A 267 12.60 -23.13 21.93
CA PRO A 267 11.61 -24.15 21.55
C PRO A 267 11.08 -23.95 20.14
N LEU A 268 10.72 -22.71 19.76
CA LEU A 268 10.20 -22.40 18.42
C LEU A 268 11.22 -22.72 17.30
N VAL A 269 12.54 -22.58 17.56
CA VAL A 269 13.58 -22.94 16.58
C VAL A 269 13.73 -24.46 16.48
N ARG A 270 13.72 -25.15 17.60
CA ARG A 270 13.83 -26.62 17.64
C ARG A 270 12.64 -27.34 17.01
N HIS A 271 11.45 -26.74 17.09
CA HIS A 271 10.24 -27.26 16.46
C HIS A 271 10.06 -26.80 15.02
N GLY A 272 10.98 -25.97 14.49
CA GLY A 272 10.87 -25.45 13.11
C GLY A 272 9.74 -24.42 12.90
N HIS A 273 9.30 -23.76 13.96
CA HIS A 273 8.24 -22.76 13.91
C HIS A 273 8.77 -21.41 13.36
N LEU A 274 9.44 -21.48 12.22
CA LEU A 274 10.06 -20.36 11.52
C LEU A 274 9.49 -20.25 10.11
N ALA A 275 8.97 -19.11 9.74
CA ALA A 275 8.42 -18.88 8.40
C ALA A 275 9.00 -17.61 7.78
N PRO A 276 9.78 -17.71 6.69
CA PRO A 276 10.19 -16.54 5.93
C PRO A 276 9.01 -15.97 5.15
N ILE A 277 8.96 -14.63 5.09
CA ILE A 277 8.13 -13.88 4.16
C ILE A 277 9.00 -12.89 3.38
N PRO A 278 8.63 -12.53 2.14
CA PRO A 278 9.30 -11.47 1.43
C PRO A 278 9.37 -10.19 2.26
N ARG A 279 10.46 -9.44 2.11
CA ARG A 279 10.58 -8.14 2.76
C ARG A 279 9.46 -7.22 2.28
N LEU A 280 8.82 -6.54 3.23
CA LEU A 280 7.82 -5.52 2.97
C LEU A 280 8.15 -4.26 3.78
N TYR A 281 7.54 -3.14 3.41
CA TYR A 281 7.68 -1.91 4.17
C TYR A 281 6.61 -1.84 5.27
N PRO A 282 6.95 -2.03 6.56
CA PRO A 282 5.96 -2.18 7.63
C PRO A 282 5.14 -0.92 7.92
N PHE A 283 5.61 0.23 7.44
CA PHE A 283 4.93 1.52 7.55
C PHE A 283 4.28 1.96 6.22
N GLY A 284 4.00 1.05 5.31
CA GLY A 284 3.28 1.35 4.08
C GLY A 284 1.78 1.53 4.29
N GLY A 285 1.07 1.70 3.18
CA GLY A 285 -0.38 1.88 3.15
C GLY A 285 -1.15 0.55 3.00
N LEU A 286 -2.26 0.62 2.27
CA LEU A 286 -3.14 -0.53 2.04
C LEU A 286 -2.47 -1.67 1.26
N ASN A 287 -1.48 -1.35 0.41
CA ASN A 287 -0.71 -2.37 -0.30
C ASN A 287 0.10 -3.24 0.66
N THR A 288 0.71 -2.64 1.69
CA THR A 288 1.39 -3.38 2.76
C THR A 288 0.42 -4.33 3.48
N ALA A 289 -0.79 -3.87 3.78
CA ALA A 289 -1.81 -4.72 4.41
C ALA A 289 -2.17 -5.93 3.53
N LEU A 290 -2.38 -5.72 2.23
CA LEU A 290 -2.67 -6.78 1.27
C LEU A 290 -1.53 -7.78 1.13
N GLN A 291 -0.30 -7.29 1.02
CA GLN A 291 0.87 -8.14 0.88
C GLN A 291 1.08 -8.97 2.15
N PHE A 292 1.09 -8.32 3.32
CA PHE A 292 1.27 -9.02 4.59
C PHE A 292 0.16 -10.05 4.85
N GLY A 293 -1.09 -9.71 4.57
CA GLY A 293 -2.21 -10.63 4.72
C GLY A 293 -2.03 -11.90 3.89
N ARG A 294 -1.60 -11.79 2.63
CA ARG A 294 -1.30 -12.96 1.76
C ARG A 294 -0.16 -13.80 2.33
N GLU A 295 0.96 -13.15 2.67
CA GLU A 295 2.14 -13.85 3.18
C GLU A 295 1.85 -14.57 4.51
N LEU A 296 1.10 -13.93 5.40
CA LEU A 296 0.65 -14.53 6.66
C LEU A 296 -0.25 -15.75 6.41
N THR A 297 -1.24 -15.61 5.53
CA THR A 297 -2.14 -16.71 5.18
C THR A 297 -1.39 -17.91 4.61
N ASP A 298 -0.49 -17.65 3.65
CA ASP A 298 0.34 -18.69 3.02
C ASP A 298 1.28 -19.37 4.04
N ALA A 299 1.86 -18.60 4.95
CA ALA A 299 2.69 -19.13 6.03
C ALA A 299 1.90 -20.04 6.97
N LEU A 300 0.68 -19.65 7.36
CA LEU A 300 -0.20 -20.45 8.21
C LEU A 300 -0.65 -21.76 7.51
N VAL A 301 -0.98 -21.69 6.21
CA VAL A 301 -1.30 -22.88 5.41
C VAL A 301 -0.11 -23.83 5.34
N ARG A 302 1.11 -23.34 5.13
CA ARG A 302 2.34 -24.16 5.16
C ARG A 302 2.58 -24.77 6.54
N TYR A 303 2.47 -23.97 7.59
CA TYR A 303 2.63 -24.43 8.96
C TYR A 303 1.69 -25.59 9.30
N ARG A 304 0.40 -25.49 8.93
CA ARG A 304 -0.60 -26.54 9.19
C ARG A 304 -0.30 -27.88 8.49
N LYS A 305 0.45 -27.86 7.39
CA LYS A 305 0.84 -29.10 6.68
C LYS A 305 2.02 -29.82 7.33
N ILE A 306 2.75 -29.15 8.21
CA ILE A 306 3.97 -29.66 8.85
C ILE A 306 3.67 -30.05 10.31
N ALA A 307 2.76 -29.35 10.98
CA ALA A 307 2.30 -29.62 12.34
C ALA A 307 1.24 -30.73 12.36
#